data_a6a563030da33c807b7d754f8235c330
#
_entry.id   a6a563030da33c807b7d754f8235c330
#
_cell.length_a   1.000
_cell.length_b   1.000
_cell.length_c   1.000
_cell.angle_alpha   90.00
_cell.angle_beta   90.00
_cell.angle_gamma   90.00
#
_symmetry.space_group_name_H-M   'P 1'
#
loop_
_entity.id
_entity.type
_entity.pdbx_description
1 polymer ?
#
loop_
_entity_poly.entity_id
_entity_poly.type
_entity_poly.pdbx_seq_one_letter_code
_entity_poly.pdbx_strand_id
1 'polypeptide(L)'
;MRIVPENKAPLEAFTRACRARGLSVTHQRLAVYEVVLSSKDHPGADEIYRAVRDRCPGISKGTVYRTLDTLCEMGVVNDIHKSADTARFEAVLEPHHHLICLECRRVVDLYDDSLRKLRLAPGRSGNGTGRKGFQVTGYQIQFVGFCGDCRGGRRPRSAQPSHGRTKKEAANGKGSQRQQDTR
;
A
#
# COMPACT_ATOMS: atom_id res chain seq x y z
N MET A 1 -15.18 -11.18 -20.21
CA MET A 1 -13.96 -10.44 -20.62
C MET A 1 -14.34 -8.98 -20.77
N ARG A 2 -14.20 -8.17 -19.71
CA ARG A 2 -14.48 -6.73 -19.79
C ARG A 2 -13.22 -6.05 -20.32
N ILE A 3 -13.33 -5.47 -21.48
CA ILE A 3 -12.30 -4.62 -22.09
C ILE A 3 -12.24 -3.37 -21.22
N VAL A 4 -11.10 -3.17 -20.52
CA VAL A 4 -10.80 -1.92 -19.84
C VAL A 4 -10.71 -0.86 -20.93
N PRO A 5 -11.43 0.28 -20.84
CA PRO A 5 -11.29 1.33 -21.84
C PRO A 5 -9.80 1.72 -21.93
N GLU A 6 -9.31 1.85 -23.15
CA GLU A 6 -7.95 2.31 -23.46
C GLU A 6 -7.69 3.70 -22.87
N ASN A 7 -7.43 3.75 -21.57
CA ASN A 7 -6.96 4.99 -20.95
C ASN A 7 -5.46 5.11 -21.23
N LYS A 8 -5.11 5.64 -22.40
CA LYS A 8 -3.70 5.79 -22.84
C LYS A 8 -2.90 6.70 -21.91
N ALA A 9 -3.55 7.68 -21.30
CA ALA A 9 -2.89 8.69 -20.47
C ALA A 9 -2.08 8.11 -19.28
N PRO A 10 -2.58 7.16 -18.47
CA PRO A 10 -1.78 6.57 -17.39
C PRO A 10 -0.59 5.75 -17.88
N LEU A 11 -0.74 5.01 -18.98
CA LEU A 11 0.37 4.22 -19.56
C LEU A 11 1.44 5.11 -20.16
N GLU A 12 1.06 6.22 -20.76
CA GLU A 12 1.99 7.23 -21.24
C GLU A 12 2.73 7.92 -20.09
N ALA A 13 2.02 8.24 -18.99
CA ALA A 13 2.61 8.80 -17.78
C ALA A 13 3.64 7.83 -17.18
N PHE A 14 3.28 6.54 -17.06
CA PHE A 14 4.19 5.49 -16.63
C PHE A 14 5.43 5.39 -17.54
N THR A 15 5.24 5.39 -18.86
CA THR A 15 6.34 5.32 -19.83
C THR A 15 7.28 6.53 -19.71
N ARG A 16 6.73 7.74 -19.58
CA ARG A 16 7.50 8.96 -19.35
C ARG A 16 8.30 8.89 -18.05
N ALA A 17 7.68 8.43 -16.97
CA ALA A 17 8.33 8.30 -15.66
C ALA A 17 9.49 7.29 -15.70
N CYS A 18 9.34 6.16 -16.39
CA CYS A 18 10.42 5.20 -16.61
C CYS A 18 11.59 5.88 -17.37
N ARG A 19 11.31 6.53 -18.48
CA ARG A 19 12.33 7.20 -19.31
C ARG A 19 13.08 8.30 -18.55
N ALA A 20 12.38 9.10 -17.78
CA ALA A 20 12.96 10.17 -16.97
C ALA A 20 13.98 9.67 -15.94
N ARG A 21 13.90 8.39 -15.56
CA ARG A 21 14.84 7.73 -14.63
C ARG A 21 15.81 6.76 -15.31
N GLY A 22 15.87 6.73 -16.63
CA GLY A 22 16.71 5.82 -17.38
C GLY A 22 16.30 4.35 -17.25
N LEU A 23 15.04 4.08 -16.87
CA LEU A 23 14.53 2.73 -16.68
C LEU A 23 13.83 2.22 -17.94
N SER A 24 14.13 0.98 -18.32
CA SER A 24 13.41 0.30 -19.40
C SER A 24 11.99 -0.04 -19.00
N VAL A 25 11.04 0.11 -19.94
CA VAL A 25 9.68 -0.39 -19.81
C VAL A 25 9.71 -1.90 -20.08
N THR A 26 9.93 -2.71 -19.01
CA THR A 26 9.92 -4.16 -19.15
C THR A 26 8.48 -4.69 -19.06
N HIS A 27 8.22 -5.85 -19.69
CA HIS A 27 6.92 -6.53 -19.61
C HIS A 27 6.48 -6.77 -18.16
N GLN A 28 7.39 -7.21 -17.28
CA GLN A 28 7.06 -7.45 -15.86
C GLN A 28 6.66 -6.15 -15.14
N ARG A 29 7.42 -5.04 -15.38
CA ARG A 29 7.11 -3.75 -14.75
C ARG A 29 5.78 -3.20 -15.23
N LEU A 30 5.49 -3.34 -16.51
CA LEU A 30 4.21 -2.94 -17.09
C LEU A 30 3.06 -3.79 -16.52
N ALA A 31 3.20 -5.12 -16.45
CA ALA A 31 2.17 -6.00 -15.92
C ALA A 31 1.84 -5.69 -14.44
N VAL A 32 2.84 -5.37 -13.60
CA VAL A 32 2.61 -4.93 -12.21
C VAL A 32 1.83 -3.61 -12.19
N TYR A 33 2.23 -2.63 -12.99
CA TYR A 33 1.53 -1.34 -13.05
C TYR A 33 0.08 -1.47 -13.53
N GLU A 34 -0.17 -2.28 -14.56
CA GLU A 34 -1.52 -2.54 -15.09
C GLU A 34 -2.45 -3.19 -14.07
N VAL A 35 -1.93 -4.13 -13.25
CA VAL A 35 -2.72 -4.74 -12.17
C VAL A 35 -3.10 -3.67 -11.13
N VAL A 36 -2.16 -2.83 -10.71
CA VAL A 36 -2.47 -1.74 -9.76
C VAL A 36 -3.47 -0.76 -10.38
N LEU A 37 -3.26 -0.35 -11.64
CA LEU A 37 -4.11 0.60 -12.37
C LEU A 37 -5.56 0.10 -12.53
N SER A 38 -5.74 -1.21 -12.74
CA SER A 38 -7.07 -1.81 -12.92
C SER A 38 -7.79 -2.15 -11.60
N SER A 39 -7.10 -2.07 -10.48
CA SER A 39 -7.63 -2.43 -9.17
C SER A 39 -8.36 -1.26 -8.51
N LYS A 40 -9.56 -1.52 -7.99
CA LYS A 40 -10.37 -0.54 -7.25
C LYS A 40 -10.29 -0.71 -5.73
N ASP A 41 -9.76 -1.85 -5.29
CA ASP A 41 -9.79 -2.27 -3.88
C ASP A 41 -8.44 -2.09 -3.17
N HIS A 42 -7.54 -1.27 -3.73
CA HIS A 42 -6.20 -1.00 -3.18
C HIS A 42 -5.48 -2.30 -2.77
N PRO A 43 -5.05 -3.11 -3.73
CA PRO A 43 -4.50 -4.44 -3.46
C PRO A 43 -3.19 -4.38 -2.69
N GLY A 44 -2.96 -5.38 -1.84
CA GLY A 44 -1.65 -5.62 -1.23
C GLY A 44 -0.67 -6.28 -2.20
N ALA A 45 0.62 -6.25 -1.87
CA ALA A 45 1.67 -6.80 -2.74
C ALA A 45 1.47 -8.29 -3.09
N ASP A 46 0.94 -9.09 -2.16
CA ASP A 46 0.64 -10.51 -2.40
C ASP A 46 -0.56 -10.72 -3.33
N GLU A 47 -1.53 -9.82 -3.29
CA GLU A 47 -2.68 -9.84 -4.20
C GLU A 47 -2.22 -9.45 -5.61
N ILE A 48 -1.39 -8.42 -5.72
CA ILE A 48 -0.75 -8.01 -6.98
C ILE A 48 0.09 -9.14 -7.55
N TYR A 49 0.93 -9.79 -6.73
CA TYR A 49 1.75 -10.92 -7.17
C TYR A 49 0.90 -12.05 -7.76
N ARG A 50 -0.20 -12.43 -7.09
CA ARG A 50 -1.12 -13.47 -7.60
C ARG A 50 -1.71 -13.10 -8.95
N ALA A 51 -2.18 -11.86 -9.10
CA ALA A 51 -2.77 -11.38 -10.35
C ALA A 51 -1.75 -11.24 -11.50
N VAL A 52 -0.52 -10.81 -11.18
CA VAL A 52 0.55 -10.67 -12.20
C VAL A 52 1.06 -12.03 -12.65
N ARG A 53 1.11 -13.04 -11.76
CA ARG A 53 1.60 -14.36 -12.09
C ARG A 53 0.81 -15.03 -13.21
N ASP A 54 -0.47 -14.74 -13.33
CA ASP A 54 -1.31 -15.28 -14.41
C ASP A 54 -0.90 -14.74 -15.79
N ARG A 55 -0.29 -13.55 -15.84
CA ARG A 55 0.22 -12.89 -17.06
C ARG A 55 1.71 -13.10 -17.26
N CYS A 56 2.45 -13.30 -16.18
CA CYS A 56 3.91 -13.47 -16.15
C CYS A 56 4.27 -14.65 -15.25
N PRO A 57 4.11 -15.92 -15.70
CA PRO A 57 4.30 -17.12 -14.84
C PRO A 57 5.68 -17.23 -14.19
N GLY A 58 6.71 -16.66 -14.83
CA GLY A 58 8.09 -16.64 -14.30
C GLY A 58 8.42 -15.53 -13.34
N ILE A 59 7.47 -14.66 -12.96
CA ILE A 59 7.75 -13.55 -12.05
C ILE A 59 7.87 -14.06 -10.60
N SER A 60 8.90 -13.58 -9.88
CA SER A 60 9.06 -13.88 -8.46
C SER A 60 8.35 -12.83 -7.59
N LYS A 61 7.98 -13.21 -6.34
CA LYS A 61 7.50 -12.25 -5.35
C LYS A 61 8.47 -11.08 -5.17
N GLY A 62 9.76 -11.37 -5.00
CA GLY A 62 10.78 -10.34 -4.82
C GLY A 62 10.85 -9.36 -6.00
N THR A 63 10.56 -9.81 -7.23
CA THR A 63 10.50 -8.93 -8.40
C THR A 63 9.29 -8.00 -8.32
N VAL A 64 8.13 -8.50 -7.88
CA VAL A 64 6.92 -7.66 -7.71
C VAL A 64 7.15 -6.60 -6.64
N TYR A 65 7.69 -6.96 -5.48
CA TYR A 65 7.97 -6.01 -4.40
C TYR A 65 8.94 -4.91 -4.86
N ARG A 66 10.09 -5.28 -5.43
CA ARG A 66 11.05 -4.29 -5.98
C ARG A 66 10.45 -3.41 -7.08
N THR A 67 9.54 -3.97 -7.87
CA THR A 67 8.84 -3.20 -8.89
C THR A 67 7.89 -2.20 -8.25
N LEU A 68 7.11 -2.59 -7.25
CA LEU A 68 6.23 -1.68 -6.50
C LEU A 68 7.02 -0.55 -5.85
N ASP A 69 8.13 -0.85 -5.18
CA ASP A 69 9.03 0.16 -4.61
C ASP A 69 9.48 1.16 -5.68
N THR A 70 9.95 0.65 -6.82
CA THR A 70 10.36 1.50 -7.96
C THR A 70 9.20 2.38 -8.46
N LEU A 71 7.99 1.83 -8.59
CA LEU A 71 6.80 2.57 -9.05
C LEU A 71 6.38 3.65 -8.05
N CYS A 72 6.51 3.37 -6.75
CA CYS A 72 6.27 4.36 -5.69
C CYS A 72 7.31 5.49 -5.72
N GLU A 73 8.60 5.16 -5.88
CA GLU A 73 9.66 6.16 -6.05
C GLU A 73 9.47 7.00 -7.31
N MET A 74 8.90 6.43 -8.36
CA MET A 74 8.55 7.15 -9.59
C MET A 74 7.33 8.07 -9.42
N GLY A 75 6.56 7.89 -8.35
CA GLY A 75 5.32 8.64 -8.10
C GLY A 75 4.18 8.28 -9.03
N VAL A 76 4.21 7.11 -9.67
CA VAL A 76 3.10 6.58 -10.52
C VAL A 76 2.20 5.60 -9.75
N VAL A 77 2.67 5.13 -8.60
CA VAL A 77 1.94 4.32 -7.62
C VAL A 77 2.13 4.95 -6.25
N ASN A 78 1.10 4.95 -5.44
CA ASN A 78 1.16 5.30 -4.02
C ASN A 78 1.10 4.04 -3.17
N ASP A 79 1.88 4.01 -2.08
CA ASP A 79 1.64 3.15 -0.93
C ASP A 79 0.83 3.93 0.11
N ILE A 80 -0.43 3.54 0.31
CA ILE A 80 -1.38 4.24 1.18
C ILE A 80 -1.02 4.06 2.66
N HIS A 81 -0.49 2.91 3.04
CA HIS A 81 -0.27 2.56 4.45
C HIS A 81 1.17 2.65 4.96
N LYS A 82 2.15 2.69 4.07
CA LYS A 82 3.59 2.73 4.37
C LYS A 82 4.07 1.73 5.45
N SER A 83 3.35 0.62 5.63
CA SER A 83 3.69 -0.44 6.57
C SER A 83 3.82 -1.76 5.82
N ALA A 84 4.94 -2.45 5.96
CA ALA A 84 5.27 -3.65 5.19
C ALA A 84 4.16 -4.73 5.21
N ASP A 85 3.50 -4.91 6.35
CA ASP A 85 2.48 -5.96 6.51
C ASP A 85 1.09 -5.54 6.02
N THR A 86 0.86 -4.26 5.82
CA THR A 86 -0.46 -3.69 5.48
C THR A 86 -0.42 -2.75 4.28
N ALA A 87 0.71 -2.70 3.57
CA ALA A 87 0.87 -1.87 2.38
C ALA A 87 -0.29 -2.09 1.39
N ARG A 88 -0.89 -0.99 0.96
CA ARG A 88 -1.96 -0.97 -0.03
C ARG A 88 -1.56 -0.04 -1.16
N PHE A 89 -1.70 -0.51 -2.37
CA PHE A 89 -1.20 0.19 -3.54
C PHE A 89 -2.32 0.72 -4.42
N GLU A 90 -2.11 1.91 -4.96
CA GLU A 90 -2.98 2.54 -5.93
C GLU A 90 -2.18 3.21 -7.05
N ALA A 91 -2.73 3.30 -8.25
CA ALA A 91 -2.15 4.13 -9.29
C ALA A 91 -2.52 5.61 -9.05
N VAL A 92 -1.53 6.49 -9.19
CA VAL A 92 -1.74 7.95 -9.02
C VAL A 92 -2.42 8.49 -10.27
N LEU A 93 -3.72 8.74 -10.19
CA LEU A 93 -4.53 9.29 -11.29
C LEU A 93 -4.97 10.72 -11.00
N GLU A 94 -5.78 10.87 -9.95
CA GLU A 94 -6.32 12.15 -9.51
C GLU A 94 -6.10 12.34 -8.02
N PRO A 95 -5.92 13.57 -7.52
CA PRO A 95 -5.82 13.82 -6.09
C PRO A 95 -7.11 13.45 -5.38
N HIS A 96 -7.02 12.54 -4.43
CA HIS A 96 -8.11 12.13 -3.55
C HIS A 96 -7.56 11.78 -2.16
N HIS A 97 -8.45 11.41 -1.26
CA HIS A 97 -8.16 11.09 0.13
C HIS A 97 -8.70 9.70 0.45
N HIS A 98 -8.42 9.18 1.63
CA HIS A 98 -8.80 7.81 1.98
C HIS A 98 -9.53 7.72 3.31
N LEU A 99 -10.51 6.81 3.37
CA LEU A 99 -11.13 6.30 4.59
C LEU A 99 -10.53 4.93 4.87
N ILE A 100 -9.99 4.72 6.06
CA ILE A 100 -9.30 3.49 6.43
C ILE A 100 -10.01 2.84 7.62
N CYS A 101 -10.44 1.59 7.45
CA CYS A 101 -11.03 0.83 8.54
C CYS A 101 -9.94 0.28 9.46
N LEU A 102 -10.00 0.62 10.74
CA LEU A 102 -9.03 0.16 11.74
C LEU A 102 -9.10 -1.35 11.99
N GLU A 103 -10.27 -1.97 11.78
CA GLU A 103 -10.50 -3.40 12.02
C GLU A 103 -10.11 -4.26 10.82
N CYS A 104 -10.71 -4.02 9.65
CA CYS A 104 -10.50 -4.86 8.47
C CYS A 104 -9.49 -4.31 7.47
N ARG A 105 -8.92 -3.14 7.74
CA ARG A 105 -7.94 -2.46 6.90
C ARG A 105 -8.43 -2.11 5.48
N ARG A 106 -9.75 -2.18 5.26
CA ARG A 106 -10.33 -1.73 3.99
C ARG A 106 -10.01 -0.26 3.81
N VAL A 107 -9.58 0.08 2.61
CA VAL A 107 -9.38 1.46 2.14
C VAL A 107 -10.52 1.80 1.19
N VAL A 108 -11.03 3.02 1.27
CA VAL A 108 -12.07 3.56 0.40
C VAL A 108 -11.66 4.96 -0.01
N ASP A 109 -11.76 5.25 -1.31
CA ASP A 109 -11.46 6.57 -1.85
C ASP A 109 -12.48 7.60 -1.35
N LEU A 110 -11.98 8.76 -0.98
CA LEU A 110 -12.77 9.92 -0.59
C LEU A 110 -12.49 11.09 -1.52
N TYR A 111 -13.48 11.43 -2.30
CA TYR A 111 -13.48 12.62 -3.15
C TYR A 111 -14.30 13.72 -2.46
N ASP A 112 -13.61 14.74 -1.93
CA ASP A 112 -14.24 15.86 -1.25
C ASP A 112 -13.58 17.17 -1.66
N ASP A 113 -14.35 18.01 -2.34
CA ASP A 113 -13.86 19.29 -2.86
C ASP A 113 -13.49 20.30 -1.75
N SER A 114 -14.04 20.13 -0.54
CA SER A 114 -13.66 20.99 0.59
C SER A 114 -12.23 20.71 1.03
N LEU A 115 -11.81 19.44 0.99
CA LEU A 115 -10.45 19.02 1.32
C LEU A 115 -9.43 19.45 0.26
N ARG A 116 -9.83 19.53 -1.01
CA ARG A 116 -8.98 20.04 -2.11
C ARG A 116 -8.53 21.49 -1.92
N LYS A 117 -9.27 22.27 -1.14
CA LYS A 117 -9.01 23.69 -0.87
C LYS A 117 -8.14 23.92 0.36
N LEU A 118 -7.72 22.88 1.05
CA LEU A 118 -6.85 23.00 2.21
C LEU A 118 -5.56 23.72 1.84
N ARG A 119 -5.24 24.74 2.64
CA ARG A 119 -3.99 25.47 2.55
C ARG A 119 -3.28 25.39 3.89
N LEU A 120 -1.99 25.14 3.85
CA LEU A 120 -1.19 25.32 5.05
C LEU A 120 -1.17 26.81 5.40
N ALA A 121 -1.52 27.12 6.64
CA ALA A 121 -1.39 28.51 7.11
C ALA A 121 0.07 28.96 6.91
N PRO A 122 0.30 30.21 6.43
CA PRO A 122 1.64 30.75 6.36
C PRO A 122 2.24 30.72 7.76
N GLY A 123 3.30 29.94 7.93
CA GLY A 123 4.04 29.91 9.19
C GLY A 123 4.64 31.26 9.47
N ARG A 124 4.97 31.57 10.73
CA ARG A 124 5.62 32.79 11.19
C ARG A 124 6.97 33.11 10.53
N SER A 125 7.45 32.26 9.66
CA SER A 125 8.71 32.40 8.93
C SER A 125 8.42 32.47 7.43
N GLY A 126 8.29 33.63 6.92
CA GLY A 126 8.27 34.25 5.58
C GLY A 126 8.08 33.48 4.28
N ASN A 127 8.02 32.14 4.23
CA ASN A 127 7.97 31.34 3.00
C ASN A 127 6.83 30.31 2.97
N GLY A 128 5.63 30.69 3.37
CA GLY A 128 4.39 29.94 3.10
C GLY A 128 4.20 28.61 3.85
N THR A 129 5.25 27.98 4.37
CA THR A 129 5.16 26.65 5.00
C THR A 129 5.66 26.61 6.44
N GLY A 130 6.13 27.75 6.99
CA GLY A 130 6.65 27.84 8.36
C GLY A 130 7.98 27.11 8.62
N ARG A 131 8.53 26.42 7.63
CA ARG A 131 9.83 25.73 7.75
C ARG A 131 10.76 26.16 6.63
N LYS A 132 11.89 26.78 7.02
CA LYS A 132 12.91 27.29 6.12
C LYS A 132 13.40 26.16 5.18
N GLY A 133 13.32 26.38 3.87
CA GLY A 133 13.82 25.42 2.87
C GLY A 133 12.90 24.26 2.51
N PHE A 134 11.65 24.21 3.01
CA PHE A 134 10.70 23.17 2.65
C PHE A 134 9.69 23.65 1.60
N GLN A 135 9.60 22.95 0.47
CA GLN A 135 8.59 23.19 -0.57
C GLN A 135 7.51 22.11 -0.47
N VAL A 136 6.29 22.50 -0.14
CA VAL A 136 5.14 21.59 -0.16
C VAL A 136 4.63 21.47 -1.60
N THR A 137 4.60 20.26 -2.14
CA THR A 137 4.11 19.95 -3.49
C THR A 137 2.71 19.35 -3.48
N GLY A 138 2.24 18.85 -2.32
CA GLY A 138 0.94 18.22 -2.19
C GLY A 138 0.68 17.76 -0.76
N TYR A 139 -0.49 17.19 -0.55
CA TYR A 139 -0.89 16.58 0.72
C TYR A 139 -1.86 15.44 0.48
N GLN A 140 -1.89 14.50 1.42
CA GLN A 140 -2.85 13.40 1.46
C GLN A 140 -3.46 13.34 2.86
N ILE A 141 -4.78 13.14 2.95
CA ILE A 141 -5.51 13.01 4.21
C ILE A 141 -6.04 11.59 4.31
N GLN A 142 -5.87 10.99 5.48
CA GLN A 142 -6.41 9.68 5.81
C GLN A 142 -7.34 9.84 7.01
N PHE A 143 -8.60 9.49 6.84
CA PHE A 143 -9.54 9.38 7.93
C PHE A 143 -9.57 7.93 8.39
N VAL A 144 -9.44 7.70 9.67
CA VAL A 144 -9.42 6.36 10.27
C VAL A 144 -10.67 6.13 11.10
N GLY A 145 -11.23 4.93 11.04
CA GLY A 145 -12.46 4.61 11.77
C GLY A 145 -12.88 3.17 11.54
N PHE A 146 -14.17 2.89 11.60
CA PHE A 146 -14.72 1.55 11.38
C PHE A 146 -15.73 1.58 10.25
N CYS A 147 -15.57 0.69 9.26
CA CYS A 147 -16.54 0.54 8.17
C CYS A 147 -17.89 -0.01 8.70
N GLY A 148 -18.94 0.14 7.90
CA GLY A 148 -20.29 -0.31 8.30
C GLY A 148 -20.35 -1.79 8.69
N ASP A 149 -19.62 -2.65 7.98
CA ASP A 149 -19.57 -4.09 8.26
C ASP A 149 -18.93 -4.38 9.62
N CYS A 150 -17.77 -3.75 9.91
CA CYS A 150 -17.06 -3.96 11.18
C CYS A 150 -17.79 -3.34 12.36
N ARG A 151 -18.40 -2.16 12.18
CA ARG A 151 -19.23 -1.53 13.23
C ARG A 151 -20.46 -2.34 13.56
N GLY A 152 -21.02 -3.06 12.56
CA GLY A 152 -22.17 -3.96 12.72
C GLY A 152 -21.81 -5.39 13.16
N GLY A 153 -20.55 -5.67 13.53
CA GLY A 153 -20.09 -6.99 13.95
C GLY A 153 -19.91 -8.00 12.80
N ARG A 154 -20.02 -7.58 11.55
CA ARG A 154 -19.82 -8.42 10.35
C ARG A 154 -18.40 -8.27 9.84
N ARG A 155 -17.47 -9.04 10.38
CA ARG A 155 -16.08 -9.06 9.84
C ARG A 155 -16.07 -9.62 8.43
N PRO A 156 -15.58 -8.90 7.40
CA PRO A 156 -15.39 -9.48 6.08
C PRO A 156 -14.31 -10.58 6.15
N ARG A 157 -14.58 -11.73 5.55
CA ARG A 157 -13.65 -12.89 5.53
C ARG A 157 -12.29 -12.61 4.86
N SER A 158 -12.19 -11.58 4.05
CA SER A 158 -10.97 -11.16 3.35
C SER A 158 -9.94 -10.41 4.23
N ALA A 159 -10.28 -10.09 5.47
CA ALA A 159 -9.46 -9.28 6.37
C ALA A 159 -8.62 -10.09 7.36
N GLN A 160 -8.37 -11.37 7.09
CA GLN A 160 -7.42 -12.12 7.93
C GLN A 160 -5.99 -11.74 7.50
N PRO A 161 -5.19 -11.10 8.37
CA PRO A 161 -3.76 -11.00 8.14
C PRO A 161 -3.24 -12.44 8.09
N SER A 162 -2.47 -12.75 7.06
CA SER A 162 -1.68 -13.99 7.00
C SER A 162 -0.59 -13.91 8.08
N HIS A 163 -0.96 -14.11 9.33
CA HIS A 163 0.00 -14.31 10.39
C HIS A 163 0.65 -15.67 10.15
N GLY A 164 1.87 -15.63 9.61
CA GLY A 164 2.80 -16.73 9.71
C GLY A 164 2.92 -17.10 11.18
N ARG A 165 2.30 -18.21 11.59
CA ARG A 165 2.56 -18.86 12.86
C ARG A 165 4.07 -19.17 12.91
N THR A 166 4.84 -18.35 13.54
CA THR A 166 6.16 -18.74 14.03
C THR A 166 5.95 -19.77 15.13
N LYS A 167 6.04 -21.05 14.75
CA LYS A 167 6.29 -22.13 15.70
C LYS A 167 7.68 -21.94 16.28
N LYS A 168 7.79 -21.28 17.43
CA LYS A 168 8.92 -21.39 18.35
C LYS A 168 8.45 -20.92 19.71
N GLU A 169 7.92 -21.89 20.49
CA GLU A 169 7.95 -21.89 21.95
C GLU A 169 7.19 -23.13 22.44
N ALA A 170 7.87 -24.27 22.36
CA ALA A 170 7.53 -25.44 23.16
C ALA A 170 8.72 -26.39 23.18
N ALA A 171 9.76 -26.03 23.91
CA ALA A 171 10.77 -26.98 24.37
C ALA A 171 11.66 -26.28 25.41
N ASN A 172 11.21 -26.20 26.67
CA ASN A 172 12.08 -26.43 27.82
C ASN A 172 11.23 -26.32 29.09
N GLY A 173 10.87 -27.46 29.57
CA GLY A 173 10.17 -27.61 30.83
C GLY A 173 10.17 -29.06 31.25
N LYS A 174 11.35 -29.65 31.50
CA LYS A 174 11.48 -30.89 32.26
C LYS A 174 12.78 -30.94 33.00
N GLY A 175 12.67 -31.09 34.29
CA GLY A 175 13.69 -31.76 35.07
C GLY A 175 14.49 -30.88 35.99
N SER A 176 14.13 -30.82 37.25
CA SER A 176 14.89 -31.56 38.27
C SER A 176 14.30 -31.37 39.66
N GLN A 177 13.55 -32.36 40.09
CA GLN A 177 13.46 -32.71 41.52
C GLN A 177 14.64 -33.54 41.89
N ARG A 178 15.30 -33.26 42.98
CA ARG A 178 16.01 -34.15 43.96
C ARG A 178 16.48 -33.26 45.09
N GLN A 179 15.88 -33.43 46.24
CA GLN A 179 16.21 -34.37 47.32
C GLN A 179 17.55 -34.04 48.04
N GLN A 180 17.42 -33.85 49.30
CA GLN A 180 18.11 -34.44 50.45
C GLN A 180 18.43 -33.36 51.46
N ASP A 181 17.78 -33.40 52.64
CA ASP A 181 18.04 -34.26 53.81
C ASP A 181 19.36 -34.00 54.51
N THR A 182 19.16 -33.80 55.82
CA THR A 182 20.09 -34.11 56.96
C THR A 182 21.25 -33.13 57.26
N ARG A 183 21.12 -32.48 58.26
CA ARG A 183 21.66 -32.47 59.66
C ARG A 183 21.74 -31.09 60.25
#